data_0cbd26b8ab1955e6d84cc6ba8a3196eb
#
_entry.id   0cbd26b8ab1955e6d84cc6ba8a3196eb
#
_cell.length_a   1.000
_cell.length_b   1.000
_cell.length_c   1.000
_cell.angle_alpha   90.00
_cell.angle_beta   90.00
_cell.angle_gamma   90.00
#
_symmetry.space_group_name_H-M   'P 1'
#
loop_
_entity.id
_entity.type
_entity.pdbx_description
1 polymer ?
#
loop_
_entity_poly.entity_id
_entity_poly.type
_entity_poly.pdbx_seq_one_letter_code
_entity_poly.pdbx_strand_id
1 'polypeptide(L)'
;MEIANDITSLVGNTPLVKLNRIKKYFDCYPEIIAKLESFNPSASVKDRIAYSMLCKAEEEGLITPDETTLIEATSGNTGIALAMVAAAKGYKLILTMPDTMSIERRAMLRAYGAELQLTPGKEGMKGALDLANELSSTITNSYQFNQFENFANPDIHERTTAQEIWSQSNNNLDGLVTGVGTGGTITGCARFLKKVNPNCKIYAVEPKKSAVISGEKAGSHSIQGIGAGFVPKVLNTKLIDEIIKIDDDEAFYYGRLLARLEGLLSGISSGAAIAATIKIGERKELMNKRLIVILPSFGERYLSTAMFESNTSIQARKDGYL
;
A
#
# COMPACT_ATOMS: atom_id res chain seq x y z
N MET A 1 26.01 -9.19 7.20
CA MET A 1 25.20 -8.65 6.07
C MET A 1 26.16 -8.50 4.90
N GLU A 2 25.80 -9.00 3.74
CA GLU A 2 26.57 -8.76 2.51
C GLU A 2 26.26 -7.35 1.98
N ILE A 3 27.21 -6.79 1.22
CA ILE A 3 27.01 -5.49 0.54
C ILE A 3 26.00 -5.71 -0.57
N ALA A 4 24.91 -4.92 -0.57
CA ALA A 4 23.90 -4.93 -1.63
C ALA A 4 24.48 -4.40 -2.95
N ASN A 5 24.10 -4.99 -4.08
CA ASN A 5 24.59 -4.55 -5.39
C ASN A 5 24.06 -3.15 -5.76
N ASP A 6 22.79 -2.89 -5.44
CA ASP A 6 22.13 -1.60 -5.59
C ASP A 6 20.94 -1.51 -4.61
N ILE A 7 20.24 -0.36 -4.62
CA ILE A 7 19.12 -0.11 -3.71
C ILE A 7 17.94 -1.07 -3.93
N THR A 8 17.77 -1.62 -5.13
CA THR A 8 16.66 -2.55 -5.43
C THR A 8 16.83 -3.91 -4.75
N SER A 9 18.07 -4.30 -4.45
CA SER A 9 18.41 -5.52 -3.69
C SER A 9 17.93 -5.47 -2.24
N LEU A 10 17.59 -4.27 -1.73
CA LEU A 10 17.08 -4.07 -0.38
C LEU A 10 15.55 -4.08 -0.30
N VAL A 11 14.86 -4.28 -1.42
CA VAL A 11 13.39 -4.35 -1.43
C VAL A 11 12.92 -5.64 -0.76
N GLY A 12 12.01 -5.51 0.18
CA GLY A 12 11.46 -6.64 0.94
C GLY A 12 12.18 -6.88 2.27
N ASN A 13 12.07 -8.08 2.80
CA ASN A 13 12.59 -8.49 4.12
C ASN A 13 12.22 -7.52 5.25
N THR A 14 11.03 -6.94 5.16
CA THR A 14 10.54 -5.96 6.13
C THR A 14 10.21 -6.63 7.47
N PRO A 15 10.37 -5.94 8.61
CA PRO A 15 10.19 -6.56 9.92
C PRO A 15 8.73 -6.74 10.33
N LEU A 16 8.51 -7.65 11.28
CA LEU A 16 7.30 -7.79 12.07
C LEU A 16 7.51 -7.17 13.47
N VAL A 17 6.52 -6.43 13.96
CA VAL A 17 6.53 -5.82 15.30
C VAL A 17 5.20 -6.07 16.03
N LYS A 18 5.27 -6.50 17.30
CA LYS A 18 4.06 -6.67 18.15
C LYS A 18 3.51 -5.32 18.56
N LEU A 19 2.20 -5.17 18.45
CA LEU A 19 1.47 -3.97 18.88
C LEU A 19 0.90 -4.17 20.29
N ASN A 20 1.77 -4.14 21.30
CA ASN A 20 1.40 -4.51 22.66
C ASN A 20 0.53 -3.45 23.35
N ARG A 21 0.82 -2.16 23.12
CA ARG A 21 0.10 -1.05 23.76
C ARG A 21 -1.27 -0.84 23.15
N ILE A 22 -1.39 -0.95 21.82
CA ILE A 22 -2.68 -0.91 21.10
C ILE A 22 -3.55 -2.08 21.56
N LYS A 23 -3.01 -3.30 21.56
CA LYS A 23 -3.75 -4.48 22.07
C LYS A 23 -4.29 -4.24 23.47
N LYS A 24 -3.45 -3.76 24.39
CA LYS A 24 -3.84 -3.48 25.79
C LYS A 24 -4.86 -2.35 25.90
N TYR A 25 -4.69 -1.29 25.10
CA TYR A 25 -5.54 -0.10 25.15
C TYR A 25 -6.99 -0.39 24.73
N PHE A 26 -7.18 -1.29 23.75
CA PHE A 26 -8.49 -1.69 23.23
C PHE A 26 -8.95 -3.06 23.76
N ASP A 27 -8.25 -3.65 24.72
CA ASP A 27 -8.56 -4.95 25.31
C ASP A 27 -8.81 -6.07 24.27
N CYS A 28 -7.98 -6.06 23.21
CA CYS A 28 -8.11 -7.03 22.12
C CYS A 28 -7.71 -8.44 22.53
N TYR A 29 -8.48 -9.43 22.11
CA TYR A 29 -8.21 -10.84 22.40
C TYR A 29 -6.98 -11.41 21.68
N PRO A 30 -6.78 -11.21 20.36
CA PRO A 30 -5.64 -11.79 19.66
C PRO A 30 -4.32 -11.08 19.97
N GLU A 31 -3.21 -11.76 19.68
CA GLU A 31 -1.92 -11.09 19.47
C GLU A 31 -1.99 -10.32 18.14
N ILE A 32 -1.64 -9.03 18.17
CA ILE A 32 -1.63 -8.16 16.98
C ILE A 32 -0.19 -7.85 16.62
N ILE A 33 0.18 -8.13 15.37
CA ILE A 33 1.54 -7.93 14.84
C ILE A 33 1.46 -7.11 13.56
N ALA A 34 2.28 -6.07 13.45
CA ALA A 34 2.38 -5.23 12.27
C ALA A 34 3.51 -5.68 11.34
N LYS A 35 3.23 -5.79 10.04
CA LYS A 35 4.25 -5.90 8.98
C LYS A 35 4.58 -4.50 8.49
N LEU A 36 5.81 -4.07 8.72
CA LEU A 36 6.23 -2.68 8.48
C LEU A 36 6.80 -2.49 7.08
N GLU A 37 5.94 -2.24 6.11
CA GLU A 37 6.36 -2.01 4.71
C GLU A 37 7.06 -0.65 4.49
N SER A 38 7.06 0.22 5.50
CA SER A 38 7.87 1.44 5.54
C SER A 38 9.38 1.19 5.60
N PHE A 39 9.81 -0.03 5.87
CA PHE A 39 11.24 -0.43 5.84
C PHE A 39 11.77 -0.76 4.43
N ASN A 40 10.93 -0.76 3.42
CA ASN A 40 11.39 -0.76 2.05
C ASN A 40 12.14 0.54 1.71
N PRO A 41 13.08 0.54 0.73
CA PRO A 41 13.94 1.67 0.41
C PRO A 41 13.22 3.00 0.16
N SER A 42 12.11 3.00 -0.58
CA SER A 42 11.29 4.19 -0.78
C SER A 42 10.16 4.32 0.25
N ALA A 43 10.26 3.61 1.37
CA ALA A 43 9.38 3.65 2.53
C ALA A 43 7.91 3.28 2.24
N SER A 44 7.67 2.32 1.34
CA SER A 44 6.33 1.75 1.13
C SER A 44 6.33 0.34 0.52
N VAL A 45 5.18 -0.33 0.67
CA VAL A 45 4.89 -1.64 0.05
C VAL A 45 5.01 -1.61 -1.48
N LYS A 46 4.94 -0.44 -2.10
CA LYS A 46 4.97 -0.28 -3.56
C LYS A 46 6.33 -0.55 -4.17
N ASP A 47 7.39 -0.50 -3.39
CA ASP A 47 8.74 -0.87 -3.84
C ASP A 47 8.77 -2.29 -4.38
N ARG A 48 8.03 -3.21 -3.73
CA ARG A 48 7.92 -4.60 -4.15
C ARG A 48 7.33 -4.73 -5.54
N ILE A 49 6.19 -4.08 -5.79
CA ILE A 49 5.51 -4.19 -7.09
C ILE A 49 6.24 -3.43 -8.19
N ALA A 50 6.82 -2.27 -7.90
CA ALA A 50 7.61 -1.51 -8.88
C ALA A 50 8.80 -2.32 -9.36
N TYR A 51 9.56 -2.91 -8.43
CA TYR A 51 10.69 -3.78 -8.74
C TYR A 51 10.25 -5.03 -9.53
N SER A 52 9.20 -5.71 -9.07
CA SER A 52 8.70 -6.93 -9.71
C SER A 52 8.19 -6.71 -11.14
N MET A 53 7.38 -5.67 -11.34
CA MET A 53 6.85 -5.35 -12.67
C MET A 53 7.96 -4.97 -13.65
N LEU A 54 8.98 -4.22 -13.19
CA LEU A 54 10.11 -3.84 -14.02
C LEU A 54 10.97 -5.07 -14.37
N CYS A 55 11.37 -5.88 -13.39
CA CYS A 55 12.16 -7.09 -13.66
C CYS A 55 11.42 -8.06 -14.60
N LYS A 56 10.09 -8.21 -14.41
CA LYS A 56 9.30 -9.07 -15.29
C LYS A 56 9.28 -8.57 -16.73
N ALA A 57 9.18 -7.26 -16.93
CA ALA A 57 9.25 -6.66 -18.27
C ALA A 57 10.65 -6.80 -18.90
N GLU A 58 11.74 -6.70 -18.12
CA GLU A 58 13.10 -7.00 -18.56
C GLU A 58 13.27 -8.47 -18.98
N GLU A 59 12.80 -9.41 -18.13
CA GLU A 59 12.85 -10.86 -18.40
C GLU A 59 12.10 -11.24 -19.68
N GLU A 60 11.01 -10.55 -19.99
CA GLU A 60 10.21 -10.75 -21.20
C GLU A 60 10.75 -10.01 -22.43
N GLY A 61 11.83 -9.23 -22.27
CA GLY A 61 12.44 -8.46 -23.36
C GLY A 61 11.58 -7.29 -23.84
N LEU A 62 10.64 -6.82 -23.00
CA LEU A 62 9.73 -5.73 -23.33
C LEU A 62 10.35 -4.35 -23.09
N ILE A 63 11.36 -4.27 -22.22
CA ILE A 63 12.07 -3.04 -21.87
C ILE A 63 13.58 -3.28 -21.79
N THR A 64 14.35 -2.23 -22.15
CA THR A 64 15.82 -2.22 -22.07
C THR A 64 16.26 -0.92 -21.41
N PRO A 65 17.22 -0.95 -20.41
CA PRO A 65 17.80 0.26 -19.84
C PRO A 65 18.35 1.19 -20.92
N ASP A 66 18.33 2.50 -20.66
CA ASP A 66 18.77 3.58 -21.55
C ASP A 66 17.98 3.75 -22.86
N GLU A 67 17.18 2.76 -23.26
CA GLU A 67 16.43 2.76 -24.53
C GLU A 67 14.93 2.98 -24.32
N THR A 68 14.34 2.30 -23.31
CA THR A 68 12.89 2.32 -23.09
C THR A 68 12.47 3.44 -22.14
N THR A 69 11.46 4.22 -22.54
CA THR A 69 10.82 5.20 -21.67
C THR A 69 9.65 4.55 -20.92
N LEU A 70 9.74 4.50 -19.61
CA LEU A 70 8.67 4.00 -18.74
C LEU A 70 7.62 5.08 -18.53
N ILE A 71 6.33 4.72 -18.59
CA ILE A 71 5.22 5.65 -18.39
C ILE A 71 4.23 5.03 -17.38
N GLU A 72 3.76 5.82 -16.40
CA GLU A 72 2.71 5.36 -15.49
C GLU A 72 1.86 6.54 -15.01
N ALA A 73 0.54 6.32 -14.94
CA ALA A 73 -0.39 7.28 -14.34
C ALA A 73 -0.51 7.03 -12.85
N THR A 74 0.23 7.78 -12.05
CA THR A 74 0.20 7.62 -10.60
C THR A 74 0.76 8.84 -9.88
N SER A 75 0.12 9.24 -8.81
CA SER A 75 0.57 10.30 -7.90
C SER A 75 0.95 9.76 -6.53
N GLY A 76 0.80 8.45 -6.32
CA GLY A 76 0.98 7.81 -5.02
C GLY A 76 2.35 7.16 -4.84
N ASN A 77 2.41 6.26 -3.86
CA ASN A 77 3.62 5.52 -3.51
C ASN A 77 4.16 4.67 -4.68
N THR A 78 3.30 4.24 -5.62
CA THR A 78 3.76 3.53 -6.82
C THR A 78 4.66 4.40 -7.69
N GLY A 79 4.32 5.69 -7.89
CA GLY A 79 5.17 6.60 -8.64
C GLY A 79 6.54 6.80 -7.99
N ILE A 80 6.56 6.92 -6.64
CA ILE A 80 7.82 7.06 -5.89
C ILE A 80 8.67 5.79 -6.03
N ALA A 81 8.05 4.62 -5.89
CA ALA A 81 8.74 3.34 -6.01
C ALA A 81 9.28 3.11 -7.44
N LEU A 82 8.47 3.41 -8.47
CA LEU A 82 8.91 3.34 -9.86
C LEU A 82 10.05 4.32 -10.14
N ALA A 83 10.00 5.54 -9.60
CA ALA A 83 11.06 6.52 -9.77
C ALA A 83 12.38 6.06 -9.12
N MET A 84 12.32 5.48 -7.93
CA MET A 84 13.49 4.90 -7.26
C MET A 84 14.08 3.74 -8.07
N VAL A 85 13.24 2.79 -8.52
CA VAL A 85 13.71 1.62 -9.28
C VAL A 85 14.23 2.03 -10.66
N ALA A 86 13.54 2.95 -11.38
CA ALA A 86 13.97 3.47 -12.67
C ALA A 86 15.32 4.17 -12.57
N ALA A 87 15.53 5.01 -11.55
CA ALA A 87 16.81 5.67 -11.30
C ALA A 87 17.94 4.66 -11.06
N ALA A 88 17.70 3.63 -10.25
CA ALA A 88 18.69 2.61 -9.94
C ALA A 88 19.06 1.73 -11.14
N LYS A 89 18.13 1.55 -12.08
CA LYS A 89 18.28 0.67 -13.24
C LYS A 89 18.55 1.40 -14.58
N GLY A 90 18.66 2.73 -14.57
CA GLY A 90 18.99 3.50 -15.76
C GLY A 90 17.83 3.70 -16.75
N TYR A 91 16.58 3.75 -16.26
CA TYR A 91 15.43 4.02 -17.11
C TYR A 91 14.99 5.48 -17.05
N LYS A 92 14.55 6.01 -18.18
CA LYS A 92 13.72 7.23 -18.22
C LYS A 92 12.33 6.89 -17.71
N LEU A 93 11.76 7.78 -16.87
CA LEU A 93 10.41 7.60 -16.33
C LEU A 93 9.61 8.88 -16.49
N ILE A 94 8.44 8.76 -17.12
CA ILE A 94 7.42 9.81 -17.19
C ILE A 94 6.25 9.41 -16.30
N LEU A 95 5.87 10.28 -15.38
CA LEU A 95 4.71 10.10 -14.50
C LEU A 95 3.64 11.15 -14.82
N THR A 96 2.43 10.70 -15.09
CA THR A 96 1.29 11.59 -15.30
C THR A 96 0.46 11.67 -14.02
N MET A 97 0.05 12.87 -13.62
CA MET A 97 -0.73 13.09 -12.40
C MET A 97 -1.46 14.43 -12.41
N PRO A 98 -2.57 14.56 -11.63
CA PRO A 98 -3.24 15.85 -11.46
C PRO A 98 -2.32 16.90 -10.81
N ASP A 99 -2.47 18.16 -11.21
CA ASP A 99 -1.72 19.32 -10.68
C ASP A 99 -2.05 19.65 -9.22
N THR A 100 -3.09 19.03 -8.66
CA THR A 100 -3.46 19.12 -7.25
C THR A 100 -2.57 18.29 -6.30
N MET A 101 -1.64 17.52 -6.85
CA MET A 101 -0.69 16.75 -6.02
C MET A 101 0.28 17.65 -5.28
N SER A 102 0.61 17.29 -4.03
CA SER A 102 1.44 18.10 -3.14
C SER A 102 2.81 18.41 -3.74
N ILE A 103 3.34 19.59 -3.41
CA ILE A 103 4.64 20.08 -3.91
C ILE A 103 5.77 19.14 -3.46
N GLU A 104 5.72 18.66 -2.21
CA GLU A 104 6.72 17.76 -1.63
C GLU A 104 6.78 16.44 -2.42
N ARG A 105 5.63 15.89 -2.79
CA ARG A 105 5.55 14.66 -3.57
C ARG A 105 6.14 14.84 -4.97
N ARG A 106 5.81 15.95 -5.63
CA ARG A 106 6.40 16.30 -6.94
C ARG A 106 7.91 16.53 -6.84
N ALA A 107 8.38 17.19 -5.78
CA ALA A 107 9.82 17.40 -5.54
C ALA A 107 10.56 16.06 -5.35
N MET A 108 10.00 15.13 -4.59
CA MET A 108 10.57 13.80 -4.37
C MET A 108 10.72 13.01 -5.68
N LEU A 109 9.69 13.01 -6.53
CA LEU A 109 9.72 12.34 -7.83
C LEU A 109 10.78 12.91 -8.75
N ARG A 110 10.89 14.26 -8.81
CA ARG A 110 11.95 14.95 -9.58
C ARG A 110 13.35 14.67 -9.04
N ALA A 111 13.50 14.52 -7.72
CA ALA A 111 14.78 14.18 -7.10
C ALA A 111 15.30 12.80 -7.54
N TYR A 112 14.40 11.85 -7.85
CA TYR A 112 14.74 10.58 -8.48
C TYR A 112 14.95 10.69 -10.00
N GLY A 113 14.77 11.85 -10.61
CA GLY A 113 14.94 12.06 -12.06
C GLY A 113 13.70 11.78 -12.91
N ALA A 114 12.53 11.55 -12.28
CA ALA A 114 11.30 11.35 -13.05
C ALA A 114 10.81 12.64 -13.70
N GLU A 115 10.38 12.56 -14.96
CA GLU A 115 9.67 13.61 -15.66
C GLU A 115 8.19 13.61 -15.24
N LEU A 116 7.64 14.78 -14.90
CA LEU A 116 6.25 14.90 -14.46
C LEU A 116 5.41 15.63 -15.52
N GLN A 117 4.37 14.97 -15.98
CA GLN A 117 3.35 15.53 -16.87
C GLN A 117 2.07 15.77 -16.04
N LEU A 118 1.74 17.05 -15.81
CA LEU A 118 0.63 17.45 -14.98
C LEU A 118 -0.64 17.63 -15.81
N THR A 119 -1.75 17.09 -15.32
CA THR A 119 -3.08 17.26 -15.92
C THR A 119 -3.95 18.18 -15.04
N PRO A 120 -4.98 18.82 -15.60
CA PRO A 120 -5.92 19.65 -14.83
C PRO A 120 -6.54 18.88 -13.68
N GLY A 121 -6.49 19.42 -12.46
CA GLY A 121 -7.00 18.77 -11.25
C GLY A 121 -8.47 18.35 -11.33
N LYS A 122 -9.30 19.10 -12.09
CA LYS A 122 -10.72 18.78 -12.33
C LYS A 122 -10.95 17.44 -13.04
N GLU A 123 -9.96 16.96 -13.79
CA GLU A 123 -10.02 15.69 -14.53
C GLU A 123 -9.60 14.50 -13.65
N GLY A 124 -9.00 14.76 -12.50
CA GLY A 124 -8.57 13.74 -11.54
C GLY A 124 -7.63 12.71 -12.16
N MET A 125 -7.67 11.48 -11.63
CA MET A 125 -6.84 10.39 -12.15
C MET A 125 -7.23 9.94 -13.56
N LYS A 126 -8.46 10.22 -14.02
CA LYS A 126 -8.86 9.89 -15.39
C LYS A 126 -8.03 10.69 -16.39
N GLY A 127 -7.90 12.01 -16.21
CA GLY A 127 -7.06 12.84 -17.08
C GLY A 127 -5.59 12.38 -17.09
N ALA A 128 -5.06 11.94 -15.94
CA ALA A 128 -3.72 11.39 -15.86
C ALA A 128 -3.57 10.08 -16.66
N LEU A 129 -4.56 9.18 -16.57
CA LEU A 129 -4.58 7.94 -17.35
C LEU A 129 -4.68 8.19 -18.86
N ASP A 130 -5.57 9.11 -19.27
CA ASP A 130 -5.74 9.46 -20.67
C ASP A 130 -4.43 10.02 -21.26
N LEU A 131 -3.74 10.90 -20.55
CA LEU A 131 -2.43 11.42 -20.95
C LEU A 131 -1.34 10.34 -20.97
N ALA A 132 -1.31 9.41 -20.02
CA ALA A 132 -0.36 8.31 -20.05
C ALA A 132 -0.54 7.42 -21.28
N ASN A 133 -1.79 7.14 -21.66
CA ASN A 133 -2.12 6.37 -22.85
C ASN A 133 -1.73 7.12 -24.14
N GLU A 134 -1.96 8.43 -24.22
CA GLU A 134 -1.54 9.28 -25.33
C GLU A 134 -0.02 9.25 -25.47
N LEU A 135 0.73 9.50 -24.40
CA LEU A 135 2.20 9.47 -24.40
C LEU A 135 2.72 8.10 -24.80
N SER A 136 2.13 7.02 -24.29
CA SER A 136 2.52 5.66 -24.64
C SER A 136 2.28 5.33 -26.12
N SER A 137 1.30 5.96 -26.77
CA SER A 137 1.02 5.79 -28.20
C SER A 137 1.93 6.63 -29.10
N THR A 138 2.49 7.73 -28.58
CA THR A 138 3.28 8.70 -29.37
C THR A 138 4.79 8.55 -29.17
N ILE A 139 5.23 8.12 -27.99
CA ILE A 139 6.66 7.93 -27.69
C ILE A 139 7.09 6.55 -28.19
N THR A 140 7.99 6.54 -29.17
CA THR A 140 8.60 5.31 -29.66
C THR A 140 9.39 4.64 -28.55
N ASN A 141 9.29 3.31 -28.43
CA ASN A 141 9.93 2.51 -27.38
C ASN A 141 9.55 2.97 -25.96
N SER A 142 8.24 3.02 -25.70
CA SER A 142 7.69 3.28 -24.35
C SER A 142 6.98 2.06 -23.81
N TYR A 143 6.90 1.96 -22.46
CA TYR A 143 6.23 0.86 -21.76
C TYR A 143 5.43 1.36 -20.56
N GLN A 144 4.19 0.85 -20.42
CA GLN A 144 3.29 1.18 -19.32
C GLN A 144 3.01 -0.08 -18.48
N PHE A 145 3.22 0.01 -17.16
CA PHE A 145 3.13 -1.16 -16.27
C PHE A 145 1.71 -1.60 -15.97
N ASN A 146 0.75 -0.68 -15.88
CA ASN A 146 -0.66 -0.97 -15.56
C ASN A 146 -0.84 -1.75 -14.25
N GLN A 147 -0.44 -1.18 -13.13
CA GLN A 147 -0.38 -1.83 -11.80
C GLN A 147 -1.64 -2.57 -11.35
N PHE A 148 -2.82 -2.18 -11.85
CA PHE A 148 -4.12 -2.80 -11.51
C PHE A 148 -4.43 -4.07 -12.32
N GLU A 149 -3.67 -4.34 -13.38
CA GLU A 149 -3.85 -5.45 -14.32
C GLU A 149 -2.61 -6.36 -14.40
N ASN A 150 -1.46 -5.88 -13.98
CA ASN A 150 -0.17 -6.57 -14.09
C ASN A 150 -0.03 -7.66 -13.00
N PHE A 151 0.03 -8.91 -13.40
CA PHE A 151 0.12 -10.04 -12.48
C PHE A 151 1.47 -10.16 -11.76
N ALA A 152 2.54 -9.52 -12.23
CA ALA A 152 3.78 -9.42 -11.46
C ALA A 152 3.58 -8.72 -10.11
N ASN A 153 2.48 -7.94 -9.96
CA ASN A 153 2.09 -7.29 -8.72
C ASN A 153 1.67 -8.32 -7.63
N PRO A 154 0.63 -9.15 -7.78
CA PRO A 154 0.32 -10.15 -6.75
C PRO A 154 1.41 -11.22 -6.63
N ASP A 155 2.11 -11.56 -7.69
CA ASP A 155 3.12 -12.63 -7.70
C ASP A 155 4.31 -12.31 -6.79
N ILE A 156 4.77 -11.05 -6.70
CA ILE A 156 5.84 -10.67 -5.78
C ILE A 156 5.39 -10.81 -4.32
N HIS A 157 4.14 -10.52 -4.02
CA HIS A 157 3.60 -10.67 -2.67
C HIS A 157 3.46 -12.15 -2.27
N GLU A 158 3.13 -13.02 -3.21
CA GLU A 158 3.11 -14.47 -2.99
C GLU A 158 4.51 -15.01 -2.73
N ARG A 159 5.50 -14.59 -3.54
CA ARG A 159 6.88 -15.08 -3.47
C ARG A 159 7.71 -14.48 -2.33
N THR A 160 7.37 -13.29 -1.85
CA THR A 160 8.16 -12.58 -0.82
C THR A 160 7.35 -12.23 0.41
N THR A 161 6.46 -11.27 0.35
CA THR A 161 5.70 -10.74 1.51
C THR A 161 5.04 -11.84 2.32
N ALA A 162 4.36 -12.77 1.66
CA ALA A 162 3.65 -13.86 2.33
C ALA A 162 4.61 -14.84 3.00
N GLN A 163 5.71 -15.18 2.33
CA GLN A 163 6.72 -16.10 2.87
C GLN A 163 7.48 -15.46 4.04
N GLU A 164 7.80 -14.17 3.94
CA GLU A 164 8.37 -13.41 5.05
C GLU A 164 7.42 -13.43 6.27
N ILE A 165 6.14 -13.11 6.07
CA ILE A 165 5.13 -13.15 7.12
C ILE A 165 5.08 -14.54 7.78
N TRP A 166 5.00 -15.59 6.99
CA TRP A 166 4.90 -16.96 7.46
C TRP A 166 6.13 -17.38 8.28
N SER A 167 7.32 -17.19 7.73
CA SER A 167 8.57 -17.55 8.41
C SER A 167 8.83 -16.71 9.66
N GLN A 168 8.66 -15.39 9.59
CA GLN A 168 8.87 -14.48 10.71
C GLN A 168 7.87 -14.68 11.86
N SER A 169 6.67 -15.21 11.56
CA SER A 169 5.68 -15.59 12.58
C SER A 169 5.88 -16.99 13.15
N ASN A 170 6.99 -17.68 12.84
CA ASN A 170 7.25 -19.06 13.18
C ASN A 170 6.14 -20.02 12.69
N ASN A 171 5.66 -19.78 11.47
CA ASN A 171 4.59 -20.56 10.81
C ASN A 171 3.28 -20.61 11.62
N ASN A 172 3.03 -19.58 12.41
CA ASN A 172 1.86 -19.47 13.26
C ASN A 172 1.12 -18.15 13.00
N LEU A 173 0.03 -18.22 12.22
CA LEU A 173 -0.79 -17.08 11.81
C LEU A 173 -2.24 -17.53 11.62
N ASP A 174 -3.17 -16.86 12.28
CA ASP A 174 -4.61 -17.15 12.18
C ASP A 174 -5.34 -16.17 11.23
N GLY A 175 -4.81 -14.97 11.02
CA GLY A 175 -5.43 -14.02 10.10
C GLY A 175 -4.51 -12.91 9.62
N LEU A 176 -4.74 -12.47 8.38
CA LEU A 176 -4.08 -11.34 7.73
C LEU A 176 -5.08 -10.21 7.49
N VAL A 177 -4.72 -8.99 7.90
CA VAL A 177 -5.52 -7.77 7.68
C VAL A 177 -4.75 -6.83 6.76
N THR A 178 -5.34 -6.39 5.66
CA THR A 178 -4.68 -5.45 4.75
C THR A 178 -5.68 -4.58 3.98
N GLY A 179 -5.31 -3.32 3.76
CA GLY A 179 -6.03 -2.41 2.89
C GLY A 179 -5.92 -2.82 1.41
N VAL A 180 -6.99 -2.59 0.66
CA VAL A 180 -7.06 -2.94 -0.76
C VAL A 180 -6.97 -1.70 -1.64
N GLY A 181 -5.77 -1.47 -2.23
CA GLY A 181 -5.56 -0.51 -3.32
C GLY A 181 -5.62 -1.22 -4.67
N THR A 182 -4.49 -1.71 -5.18
CA THR A 182 -4.45 -2.54 -6.39
C THR A 182 -4.96 -3.96 -6.17
N GLY A 183 -5.01 -4.42 -4.93
CA GLY A 183 -5.38 -5.81 -4.60
C GLY A 183 -4.22 -6.81 -4.67
N GLY A 184 -3.02 -6.39 -5.10
CA GLY A 184 -1.88 -7.30 -5.25
C GLY A 184 -1.42 -7.90 -3.93
N THR A 185 -1.26 -7.09 -2.89
CA THR A 185 -0.79 -7.56 -1.57
C THR A 185 -1.71 -8.62 -0.99
N ILE A 186 -3.02 -8.34 -0.95
CA ILE A 186 -3.99 -9.30 -0.39
C ILE A 186 -4.07 -10.58 -1.23
N THR A 187 -4.10 -10.45 -2.56
CA THR A 187 -4.19 -11.60 -3.47
C THR A 187 -2.96 -12.49 -3.36
N GLY A 188 -1.76 -11.92 -3.45
CA GLY A 188 -0.51 -12.68 -3.39
C GLY A 188 -0.33 -13.34 -2.02
N CYS A 189 -0.53 -12.57 -0.94
CA CYS A 189 -0.43 -13.15 0.41
C CYS A 189 -1.47 -14.24 0.64
N ALA A 190 -2.72 -14.04 0.21
CA ALA A 190 -3.77 -15.03 0.40
C ALA A 190 -3.52 -16.32 -0.38
N ARG A 191 -2.98 -16.25 -1.62
CA ARG A 191 -2.61 -17.44 -2.41
C ARG A 191 -1.65 -18.34 -1.63
N PHE A 192 -0.58 -17.76 -1.08
CA PHE A 192 0.39 -18.53 -0.32
C PHE A 192 -0.17 -18.97 1.04
N LEU A 193 -0.75 -18.07 1.82
CA LEU A 193 -1.21 -18.36 3.18
C LEU A 193 -2.31 -19.42 3.20
N LYS A 194 -3.29 -19.38 2.28
CA LYS A 194 -4.34 -20.39 2.17
C LYS A 194 -3.79 -21.77 1.76
N LYS A 195 -2.66 -21.80 1.05
CA LYS A 195 -1.99 -23.05 0.67
C LYS A 195 -1.30 -23.72 1.87
N VAL A 196 -0.62 -22.94 2.72
CA VAL A 196 0.14 -23.45 3.86
C VAL A 196 -0.69 -23.56 5.13
N ASN A 197 -1.73 -22.73 5.29
CA ASN A 197 -2.72 -22.76 6.37
C ASN A 197 -4.12 -22.41 5.82
N PRO A 198 -4.91 -23.41 5.39
CA PRO A 198 -6.25 -23.18 4.85
C PRO A 198 -7.22 -22.48 5.80
N ASN A 199 -6.96 -22.52 7.12
CA ASN A 199 -7.78 -21.89 8.14
C ASN A 199 -7.42 -20.40 8.39
N CYS A 200 -6.32 -19.92 7.82
CA CYS A 200 -5.93 -18.52 7.94
C CYS A 200 -6.99 -17.61 7.31
N LYS A 201 -7.52 -16.68 8.10
CA LYS A 201 -8.54 -15.73 7.64
C LYS A 201 -7.93 -14.52 6.95
N ILE A 202 -8.52 -14.11 5.84
CA ILE A 202 -8.06 -12.98 5.02
C ILE A 202 -9.10 -11.86 5.13
N TYR A 203 -8.71 -10.78 5.78
CA TYR A 203 -9.54 -9.60 6.02
C TYR A 203 -9.11 -8.46 5.10
N ALA A 204 -10.01 -8.07 4.20
CA ALA A 204 -9.83 -6.92 3.33
C ALA A 204 -10.34 -5.64 3.99
N VAL A 205 -9.62 -4.54 3.84
CA VAL A 205 -10.05 -3.22 4.31
C VAL A 205 -10.31 -2.30 3.14
N GLU A 206 -11.49 -1.72 3.08
CA GLU A 206 -11.87 -0.73 2.07
C GLU A 206 -12.50 0.52 2.71
N PRO A 207 -12.44 1.69 2.03
CA PRO A 207 -13.12 2.89 2.50
C PRO A 207 -14.64 2.72 2.49
N LYS A 208 -15.31 3.05 3.58
CA LYS A 208 -16.79 2.96 3.68
C LYS A 208 -17.50 3.83 2.63
N LYS A 209 -16.92 5.00 2.29
CA LYS A 209 -17.46 5.90 1.28
C LYS A 209 -17.27 5.40 -0.16
N SER A 210 -16.45 4.35 -0.37
CA SER A 210 -16.14 3.78 -1.69
C SER A 210 -16.01 2.26 -1.60
N ALA A 211 -17.03 1.59 -1.06
CA ALA A 211 -17.02 0.18 -0.72
C ALA A 211 -17.35 -0.71 -1.94
N VAL A 212 -16.58 -0.56 -3.01
CA VAL A 212 -16.84 -1.22 -4.31
C VAL A 212 -16.62 -2.73 -4.27
N ILE A 213 -15.73 -3.22 -3.40
CA ILE A 213 -15.47 -4.67 -3.23
C ILE A 213 -16.67 -5.31 -2.53
N SER A 214 -17.36 -4.59 -1.66
CA SER A 214 -18.62 -4.98 -1.03
C SER A 214 -19.83 -4.80 -1.95
N GLY A 215 -19.67 -4.37 -3.21
CA GLY A 215 -20.76 -4.18 -4.17
C GLY A 215 -21.46 -2.81 -4.09
N GLU A 216 -20.94 -1.86 -3.34
CA GLU A 216 -21.47 -0.49 -3.25
C GLU A 216 -20.87 0.43 -4.33
N LYS A 217 -21.43 1.63 -4.48
CA LYS A 217 -20.94 2.61 -5.45
C LYS A 217 -19.60 3.21 -5.00
N ALA A 218 -18.77 3.55 -5.98
CA ALA A 218 -17.58 4.34 -5.76
C ALA A 218 -17.93 5.75 -5.25
N GLY A 219 -17.14 6.26 -4.33
CA GLY A 219 -17.30 7.60 -3.77
C GLY A 219 -15.95 8.22 -3.35
N SER A 220 -15.96 9.54 -3.11
CA SER A 220 -14.77 10.26 -2.66
C SER A 220 -14.48 9.95 -1.19
N HIS A 221 -13.21 9.69 -0.90
CA HIS A 221 -12.71 9.43 0.46
C HIS A 221 -11.27 9.96 0.61
N SER A 222 -10.80 10.08 1.86
CA SER A 222 -9.48 10.61 2.18
C SER A 222 -8.44 9.54 2.57
N ILE A 223 -8.78 8.26 2.52
CA ILE A 223 -7.86 7.16 2.85
C ILE A 223 -6.94 6.88 1.66
N GLN A 224 -5.87 7.65 1.52
CA GLN A 224 -4.93 7.52 0.41
C GLN A 224 -4.29 6.12 0.36
N GLY A 225 -4.18 5.56 -0.85
CA GLY A 225 -3.49 4.29 -1.11
C GLY A 225 -4.38 3.05 -1.16
N ILE A 226 -5.66 3.16 -0.77
CA ILE A 226 -6.68 2.12 -0.92
C ILE A 226 -7.94 2.69 -1.57
N GLY A 227 -8.90 1.84 -1.95
CA GLY A 227 -10.18 2.27 -2.51
C GLY A 227 -10.06 2.89 -3.91
N ALA A 228 -9.64 2.11 -4.90
CA ALA A 228 -9.42 2.58 -6.28
C ALA A 228 -10.69 3.06 -7.01
N GLY A 229 -11.88 2.82 -6.44
CA GLY A 229 -13.17 3.16 -7.08
C GLY A 229 -13.68 2.11 -8.08
N PHE A 230 -12.95 1.04 -8.27
CA PHE A 230 -13.31 -0.12 -9.08
C PHE A 230 -12.66 -1.38 -8.50
N VAL A 231 -13.09 -2.56 -8.95
CA VAL A 231 -12.47 -3.84 -8.57
C VAL A 231 -11.31 -4.12 -9.53
N PRO A 232 -10.03 -4.12 -9.03
CA PRO A 232 -8.87 -4.36 -9.89
C PRO A 232 -8.84 -5.76 -10.48
N LYS A 233 -8.31 -5.93 -11.69
CA LYS A 233 -8.18 -7.25 -12.35
C LYS A 233 -7.29 -8.23 -11.59
N VAL A 234 -6.26 -7.73 -10.91
CA VAL A 234 -5.34 -8.56 -10.11
C VAL A 234 -5.92 -8.98 -8.75
N LEU A 235 -7.06 -8.41 -8.33
CA LEU A 235 -7.71 -8.76 -7.08
C LEU A 235 -8.51 -10.05 -7.22
N ASN A 236 -8.16 -11.06 -6.44
CA ASN A 236 -8.95 -12.28 -6.32
C ASN A 236 -9.86 -12.22 -5.08
N THR A 237 -11.09 -11.75 -5.27
CA THR A 237 -12.09 -11.61 -4.19
C THR A 237 -12.50 -12.93 -3.55
N LYS A 238 -12.34 -14.08 -4.25
CA LYS A 238 -12.68 -15.41 -3.73
C LYS A 238 -11.75 -15.87 -2.59
N LEU A 239 -10.59 -15.23 -2.43
CA LEU A 239 -9.65 -15.51 -1.36
C LEU A 239 -9.91 -14.71 -0.08
N ILE A 240 -10.83 -13.73 -0.13
CA ILE A 240 -11.19 -12.86 0.98
C ILE A 240 -12.28 -13.53 1.81
N ASP A 241 -12.03 -13.65 3.12
CA ASP A 241 -13.02 -14.22 4.03
C ASP A 241 -14.00 -13.14 4.54
N GLU A 242 -13.53 -11.91 4.75
CA GLU A 242 -14.35 -10.80 5.23
C GLU A 242 -13.82 -9.45 4.74
N ILE A 243 -14.75 -8.51 4.49
CA ILE A 243 -14.41 -7.13 4.09
C ILE A 243 -14.85 -6.18 5.19
N ILE A 244 -13.91 -5.37 5.69
CA ILE A 244 -14.13 -4.39 6.74
C ILE A 244 -14.14 -2.99 6.15
N LYS A 245 -15.26 -2.29 6.31
CA LYS A 245 -15.42 -0.91 5.84
C LYS A 245 -14.99 0.07 6.94
N ILE A 246 -14.12 1.02 6.58
CA ILE A 246 -13.54 2.01 7.51
C ILE A 246 -13.83 3.42 7.00
N ASP A 247 -14.27 4.30 7.90
CA ASP A 247 -14.46 5.73 7.64
C ASP A 247 -13.12 6.49 7.67
N ASP A 248 -13.06 7.65 7.01
CA ASP A 248 -11.89 8.52 6.97
C ASP A 248 -11.43 8.93 8.39
N ASP A 249 -12.39 9.31 9.26
CA ASP A 249 -12.09 9.74 10.64
C ASP A 249 -11.53 8.60 11.50
N GLU A 250 -12.05 7.38 11.31
CA GLU A 250 -11.49 6.18 11.95
C GLU A 250 -10.04 5.97 11.51
N ALA A 251 -9.76 6.02 10.20
CA ALA A 251 -8.41 5.86 9.68
C ALA A 251 -7.44 6.90 10.24
N PHE A 252 -7.87 8.17 10.35
CA PHE A 252 -7.08 9.24 10.93
C PHE A 252 -6.82 9.02 12.43
N TYR A 253 -7.87 8.69 13.19
CA TYR A 253 -7.76 8.44 14.63
C TYR A 253 -6.78 7.32 14.95
N TYR A 254 -6.97 6.15 14.34
CA TYR A 254 -6.11 5.00 14.61
C TYR A 254 -4.69 5.17 14.08
N GLY A 255 -4.49 5.92 12.98
CA GLY A 255 -3.15 6.28 12.50
C GLY A 255 -2.39 7.17 13.49
N ARG A 256 -3.05 8.16 14.11
CA ARG A 256 -2.45 8.97 15.18
C ARG A 256 -2.16 8.17 16.44
N LEU A 257 -3.08 7.27 16.83
CA LEU A 257 -2.87 6.39 18.00
C LEU A 257 -1.69 5.45 17.79
N LEU A 258 -1.51 4.91 16.59
CA LEU A 258 -0.38 4.05 16.26
C LEU A 258 0.96 4.75 16.53
N ALA A 259 1.08 6.01 16.11
CA ALA A 259 2.27 6.82 16.41
C ALA A 259 2.45 7.05 17.92
N ARG A 260 1.39 7.38 18.65
CA ARG A 260 1.45 7.72 20.09
C ARG A 260 1.64 6.51 20.99
N LEU A 261 1.00 5.40 20.68
CA LEU A 261 1.04 4.21 21.53
C LEU A 261 2.22 3.30 21.20
N GLU A 262 2.56 3.15 19.91
CA GLU A 262 3.57 2.18 19.46
C GLU A 262 4.83 2.83 18.90
N GLY A 263 4.87 4.18 18.77
CA GLY A 263 5.99 4.89 18.15
C GLY A 263 6.08 4.69 16.63
N LEU A 264 5.02 4.18 15.99
CA LEU A 264 4.98 3.87 14.58
C LEU A 264 4.26 4.97 13.79
N LEU A 265 5.01 5.94 13.28
CA LEU A 265 4.50 6.95 12.37
C LEU A 265 4.21 6.34 11.01
N SER A 266 2.95 6.22 10.63
CA SER A 266 2.53 5.51 9.42
C SER A 266 1.45 6.25 8.64
N GLY A 267 1.24 5.85 7.37
CA GLY A 267 0.28 6.51 6.47
C GLY A 267 -1.18 6.24 6.83
N ILE A 268 -2.08 6.98 6.19
CA ILE A 268 -3.54 6.95 6.44
C ILE A 268 -4.11 5.53 6.28
N SER A 269 -3.72 4.81 5.24
CA SER A 269 -4.17 3.43 5.02
C SER A 269 -3.70 2.44 6.09
N SER A 270 -2.57 2.73 6.78
CA SER A 270 -2.15 1.97 7.96
C SER A 270 -3.14 2.19 9.12
N GLY A 271 -3.60 3.43 9.33
CA GLY A 271 -4.64 3.73 10.30
C GLY A 271 -5.94 2.99 10.02
N ALA A 272 -6.36 2.93 8.75
CA ALA A 272 -7.53 2.15 8.34
C ALA A 272 -7.34 0.64 8.62
N ALA A 273 -6.16 0.09 8.34
CA ALA A 273 -5.85 -1.31 8.62
C ALA A 273 -5.86 -1.61 10.13
N ILE A 274 -5.34 -0.70 10.97
CA ILE A 274 -5.42 -0.82 12.43
C ILE A 274 -6.86 -0.71 12.93
N ALA A 275 -7.66 0.24 12.42
CA ALA A 275 -9.08 0.35 12.77
C ALA A 275 -9.83 -0.97 12.53
N ALA A 276 -9.61 -1.58 11.36
CA ALA A 276 -10.18 -2.87 11.02
C ALA A 276 -9.68 -3.98 11.96
N THR A 277 -8.37 -3.99 12.27
CA THR A 277 -7.76 -4.99 13.15
C THR A 277 -8.33 -4.92 14.56
N ILE A 278 -8.59 -3.72 15.09
CA ILE A 278 -9.23 -3.55 16.41
C ILE A 278 -10.67 -4.06 16.38
N LYS A 279 -11.49 -3.65 15.40
CA LYS A 279 -12.88 -4.15 15.24
C LYS A 279 -12.97 -5.67 15.21
N ILE A 280 -11.99 -6.33 14.57
CA ILE A 280 -11.90 -7.79 14.55
C ILE A 280 -11.38 -8.30 15.90
N GLY A 281 -10.39 -7.63 16.49
CA GLY A 281 -9.69 -8.02 17.70
C GLY A 281 -10.57 -8.04 18.97
N GLU A 282 -11.70 -7.33 18.98
CA GLU A 282 -12.70 -7.34 20.05
C GLU A 282 -13.58 -8.61 20.05
N ARG A 283 -13.42 -9.49 19.07
CA ARG A 283 -14.21 -10.72 18.95
C ARG A 283 -13.64 -11.85 19.80
N LYS A 284 -14.44 -12.42 20.67
CA LYS A 284 -14.02 -13.49 21.63
C LYS A 284 -13.48 -14.75 20.92
N GLU A 285 -13.99 -15.08 19.75
CA GLU A 285 -13.50 -16.22 18.97
C GLU A 285 -12.03 -16.10 18.53
N LEU A 286 -11.46 -14.89 18.62
CA LEU A 286 -10.04 -14.63 18.34
C LEU A 286 -9.14 -14.71 19.58
N MET A 287 -9.66 -15.17 20.71
CA MET A 287 -8.84 -15.40 21.89
C MET A 287 -7.71 -16.38 21.60
N ASN A 288 -6.48 -16.01 21.99
CA ASN A 288 -5.25 -16.77 21.71
C ASN A 288 -4.90 -16.94 20.23
N LYS A 289 -5.55 -16.18 19.35
CA LYS A 289 -5.23 -16.13 17.93
C LYS A 289 -4.16 -15.08 17.64
N ARG A 290 -3.55 -15.15 16.45
CA ARG A 290 -2.55 -14.20 15.97
C ARG A 290 -3.03 -13.55 14.69
N LEU A 291 -3.12 -12.23 14.69
CA LEU A 291 -3.42 -11.41 13.52
C LEU A 291 -2.17 -10.64 13.07
N ILE A 292 -1.88 -10.68 11.77
CA ILE A 292 -0.89 -9.79 11.18
C ILE A 292 -1.62 -8.72 10.37
N VAL A 293 -1.23 -7.46 10.59
CA VAL A 293 -1.74 -6.30 9.86
C VAL A 293 -0.62 -5.68 9.02
N ILE A 294 -0.91 -5.40 7.74
CA ILE A 294 0.05 -4.72 6.86
C ILE A 294 -0.04 -3.21 7.09
N LEU A 295 1.09 -2.58 7.45
CA LEU A 295 1.27 -1.13 7.50
C LEU A 295 2.03 -0.68 6.24
N PRO A 296 1.33 -0.18 5.20
CA PRO A 296 1.89 -0.12 3.86
C PRO A 296 2.87 1.02 3.60
N SER A 297 2.94 2.06 4.45
CA SER A 297 3.81 3.20 4.17
C SER A 297 4.17 4.00 5.42
N PHE A 298 5.29 4.75 5.34
CA PHE A 298 5.72 5.70 6.36
C PHE A 298 4.84 6.95 6.40
N GLY A 299 4.71 7.56 7.59
CA GLY A 299 3.76 8.63 7.85
C GLY A 299 4.20 10.04 7.43
N GLU A 300 5.50 10.30 7.27
CA GLU A 300 6.02 11.63 6.95
C GLU A 300 5.37 12.25 5.71
N ARG A 301 5.04 11.43 4.69
CA ARG A 301 4.37 11.86 3.45
C ARG A 301 2.96 12.41 3.66
N TYR A 302 2.38 12.23 4.84
CA TYR A 302 0.99 12.56 5.15
C TYR A 302 0.86 13.66 6.20
N LEU A 303 1.99 14.25 6.67
CA LEU A 303 2.00 15.27 7.72
C LEU A 303 1.21 16.54 7.35
N SER A 304 1.15 16.88 6.05
CA SER A 304 0.35 17.99 5.52
C SER A 304 -1.10 17.62 5.15
N THR A 305 -1.59 16.47 5.63
CA THR A 305 -2.97 16.02 5.37
C THR A 305 -3.85 16.19 6.59
N ALA A 306 -5.17 16.13 6.40
CA ALA A 306 -6.17 16.19 7.46
C ALA A 306 -5.93 15.22 8.63
N MET A 307 -5.19 14.13 8.41
CA MET A 307 -4.84 13.18 9.47
C MET A 307 -4.02 13.85 10.60
N PHE A 308 -3.16 14.83 10.27
CA PHE A 308 -2.27 15.49 11.23
C PHE A 308 -2.61 16.97 11.45
N GLU A 309 -3.62 17.52 10.78
CA GLU A 309 -4.08 18.90 11.03
C GLU A 309 -4.71 19.05 12.42
N SER A 310 -4.41 20.16 13.09
CA SER A 310 -4.81 20.42 14.48
C SER A 310 -6.32 20.50 14.73
N ASN A 311 -7.13 20.76 13.68
CA ASN A 311 -8.58 20.88 13.79
C ASN A 311 -9.34 19.55 13.89
N THR A 312 -8.71 18.41 13.59
CA THR A 312 -9.29 17.07 13.78
C THR A 312 -9.19 16.58 15.24
N SER A 313 -8.80 17.46 16.15
CA SER A 313 -8.43 17.18 17.55
C SER A 313 -9.60 17.17 18.54
N ILE A 314 -10.87 17.36 18.12
CA ILE A 314 -12.01 17.40 19.07
C ILE A 314 -12.15 16.06 19.82
N GLN A 315 -12.00 14.94 19.13
CA GLN A 315 -12.06 13.64 19.77
C GLN A 315 -10.79 13.38 20.61
N ALA A 316 -9.61 13.75 20.12
CA ALA A 316 -8.36 13.59 20.84
C ALA A 316 -8.29 14.42 22.13
N ARG A 317 -8.96 15.59 22.18
CA ARG A 317 -9.13 16.38 23.42
C ARG A 317 -10.09 15.73 24.40
N LYS A 318 -11.17 15.08 23.93
CA LYS A 318 -12.12 14.35 24.79
C LYS A 318 -11.47 13.11 25.43
N ASP A 319 -10.52 12.52 24.73
CA ASP A 319 -9.80 11.31 25.20
C ASP A 319 -8.54 11.65 26.02
N GLY A 320 -8.28 12.93 26.30
CA GLY A 320 -7.16 13.41 27.13
C GLY A 320 -5.78 13.27 26.47
N TYR A 321 -5.71 13.23 25.15
CA TYR A 321 -4.48 12.99 24.38
C TYR A 321 -3.86 14.27 23.75
N LEU A 322 -4.35 15.46 24.09
CA LEU A 322 -3.74 16.76 23.79
C LEU A 322 -3.60 17.59 25.05
#